data_c7c46eb09fb9cf7039febf032aee5321
#
_entry.id   c7c46eb09fb9cf7039febf032aee5321
#
_cell.length_a   1.000
_cell.length_b   1.000
_cell.length_c   1.000
_cell.angle_alpha   90.00
_cell.angle_beta   90.00
_cell.angle_gamma   90.00
#
_symmetry.space_group_name_H-M   'P 1'
#
loop_
_entity.id
_entity.type
_entity.pdbx_description
1 polymer ?
#
loop_
_entity_poly.entity_id
_entity_poly.type
_entity_poly.pdbx_seq_one_letter_code
_entity_poly.pdbx_strand_id
1 'polypeptide(L)'
;MYNSESATTTSTSLLDAKPLSELDPEIFSAIEKEKQRQRTHIELIASENFTLPAIIEATGSVLTNKYAEGYPAKRYYGGCEHVDVAETLAIDRAKLLFGAEYANVQPHSGSQANTAVYFAMLQPKDKILTMRLQDGGHLT
;
A
#
# COMPACT_ATOMS: atom_id res chain seq x y z
N MET A 1 -0.04 -49.74 -26.58
CA MET A 1 0.16 -49.61 -25.13
C MET A 1 0.88 -48.28 -24.89
N TYR A 2 0.13 -47.27 -24.52
CA TYR A 2 0.70 -45.93 -24.17
C TYR A 2 0.95 -45.92 -22.66
N ASN A 3 2.19 -45.90 -22.26
CA ASN A 3 2.58 -45.69 -20.86
C ASN A 3 2.35 -44.23 -20.51
N SER A 4 1.35 -43.94 -19.71
CA SER A 4 1.14 -42.66 -19.06
C SER A 4 1.99 -42.63 -17.81
N GLU A 5 3.21 -42.17 -17.88
CA GLU A 5 3.93 -41.72 -16.70
C GLU A 5 3.28 -40.44 -16.21
N SER A 6 2.57 -40.52 -15.10
CA SER A 6 2.07 -39.38 -14.37
C SER A 6 3.24 -38.60 -13.80
N ALA A 7 3.63 -37.51 -14.47
CA ALA A 7 4.51 -36.52 -13.89
C ALA A 7 3.79 -35.90 -12.66
N THR A 8 4.15 -36.36 -11.49
CA THR A 8 3.78 -35.71 -10.22
C THR A 8 4.52 -34.36 -10.17
N THR A 9 3.94 -33.34 -10.76
CA THR A 9 4.41 -31.97 -10.58
C THR A 9 4.10 -31.61 -9.14
N THR A 10 5.10 -31.70 -8.27
CA THR A 10 5.05 -31.08 -6.93
C THR A 10 4.92 -29.58 -7.19
N SER A 11 3.70 -29.07 -7.17
CA SER A 11 3.45 -27.64 -7.14
C SER A 11 3.97 -27.13 -5.79
N THR A 12 5.23 -26.73 -5.76
CA THR A 12 5.75 -25.94 -4.66
C THR A 12 4.86 -24.68 -4.63
N SER A 13 4.11 -24.52 -3.55
CA SER A 13 3.28 -23.33 -3.36
C SER A 13 4.18 -22.08 -3.51
N LEU A 14 3.73 -21.09 -4.26
CA LEU A 14 4.45 -19.80 -4.32
C LEU A 14 4.65 -19.20 -2.93
N LEU A 15 3.81 -19.62 -1.95
CA LEU A 15 3.89 -19.20 -0.55
C LEU A 15 5.04 -19.90 0.21
N ASP A 16 5.59 -21.00 -0.33
CA ASP A 16 6.73 -21.74 0.24
C ASP A 16 8.04 -21.37 -0.45
N ALA A 17 8.06 -20.23 -1.16
CA ALA A 17 9.24 -19.75 -1.85
C ALA A 17 10.37 -19.42 -0.85
N LYS A 18 11.61 -19.52 -1.36
CA LYS A 18 12.80 -19.15 -0.59
C LYS A 18 12.71 -17.69 -0.10
N PRO A 19 13.32 -17.40 1.07
CA PRO A 19 13.36 -16.03 1.57
C PRO A 19 14.14 -15.10 0.63
N LEU A 20 13.85 -13.79 0.72
CA LEU A 20 14.49 -12.78 -0.12
C LEU A 20 16.03 -12.83 -0.05
N SER A 21 16.58 -13.18 1.11
CA SER A 21 18.03 -13.35 1.30
C SER A 21 18.69 -14.40 0.38
N GLU A 22 17.89 -15.37 -0.08
CA GLU A 22 18.37 -16.43 -1.00
C GLU A 22 17.96 -16.17 -2.45
N LEU A 23 16.79 -15.52 -2.68
CA LEU A 23 16.29 -15.24 -4.02
C LEU A 23 16.97 -14.03 -4.65
N ASP A 24 17.19 -12.98 -3.86
CA ASP A 24 17.83 -11.73 -4.30
C ASP A 24 18.67 -11.14 -3.16
N PRO A 25 19.91 -11.66 -3.00
CA PRO A 25 20.81 -11.18 -1.96
C PRO A 25 21.22 -9.71 -2.12
N GLU A 26 21.16 -9.16 -3.31
CA GLU A 26 21.54 -7.76 -3.57
C GLU A 26 20.46 -6.82 -2.97
N ILE A 27 19.19 -7.06 -3.25
CA ILE A 27 18.07 -6.33 -2.66
C ILE A 27 18.00 -6.55 -1.16
N PHE A 28 18.17 -7.79 -0.70
CA PHE A 28 18.21 -8.08 0.75
C PHE A 28 19.30 -7.26 1.45
N SER A 29 20.52 -7.22 0.88
CA SER A 29 21.63 -6.42 1.41
C SER A 29 21.31 -4.92 1.45
N ALA A 30 20.67 -4.39 0.40
CA ALA A 30 20.26 -2.99 0.35
C ALA A 30 19.26 -2.65 1.47
N ILE A 31 18.27 -3.52 1.71
CA ILE A 31 17.28 -3.36 2.78
C ILE A 31 17.95 -3.37 4.16
N GLU A 32 18.85 -4.31 4.42
CA GLU A 32 19.56 -4.38 5.70
C GLU A 32 20.48 -3.18 5.94
N LYS A 33 21.12 -2.65 4.89
CA LYS A 33 21.92 -1.41 4.98
C LYS A 33 21.03 -0.20 5.29
N GLU A 34 19.88 -0.08 4.65
CA GLU A 34 18.92 0.99 4.93
C GLU A 34 18.37 0.90 6.36
N LYS A 35 18.02 -0.29 6.81
CA LYS A 35 17.60 -0.55 8.19
C LYS A 35 18.69 -0.13 9.20
N GLN A 36 19.97 -0.40 8.89
CA GLN A 36 21.08 0.07 9.71
C GLN A 36 21.24 1.58 9.65
N ARG A 37 21.09 2.21 8.47
CA ARG A 37 21.10 3.67 8.33
C ARG A 37 20.05 4.32 9.22
N GLN A 38 18.82 3.84 9.17
CA GLN A 38 17.72 4.38 10.00
C GLN A 38 17.98 4.23 11.51
N ARG A 39 18.74 3.23 11.94
CA ARG A 39 19.09 3.04 13.34
C ARG A 39 20.22 3.94 13.83
N THR A 40 21.09 4.37 12.94
CA THR A 40 22.36 5.04 13.30
C THR A 40 22.42 6.51 12.88
N HIS A 41 21.50 6.97 12.06
CA HIS A 41 21.46 8.35 11.58
C HIS A 41 20.23 9.08 12.11
N ILE A 42 20.37 10.37 12.34
CA ILE A 42 19.26 11.24 12.68
C ILE A 42 18.62 11.70 11.37
N GLU A 43 17.31 11.46 11.24
CA GLU A 43 16.54 11.94 10.11
C GLU A 43 16.08 13.38 10.37
N LEU A 44 16.40 14.29 9.44
CA LEU A 44 16.05 15.71 9.54
C LEU A 44 15.03 16.16 8.48
N ILE A 45 14.52 15.23 7.67
CA ILE A 45 13.47 15.53 6.69
C ILE A 45 12.13 15.51 7.42
N ALA A 46 11.52 16.68 7.60
CA ALA A 46 10.31 16.85 8.42
C ALA A 46 9.08 16.07 7.92
N SER A 47 9.06 15.68 6.65
CA SER A 47 7.98 14.88 6.06
C SER A 47 8.16 13.38 6.22
N GLU A 48 9.30 12.90 6.71
CA GLU A 48 9.52 11.49 6.94
C GLU A 48 8.97 11.06 8.31
N ASN A 49 8.41 9.84 8.34
CA ASN A 49 7.88 9.24 9.55
C ASN A 49 8.20 7.75 9.57
N PHE A 50 8.84 7.28 10.64
CA PHE A 50 9.15 5.87 10.80
C PHE A 50 7.88 5.05 11.04
N THR A 51 7.64 4.11 10.14
CA THR A 51 6.51 3.19 10.22
C THR A 51 6.77 2.08 11.24
N LEU A 52 5.76 1.75 12.03
CA LEU A 52 5.84 0.64 12.97
C LEU A 52 6.06 -0.70 12.23
N PRO A 53 6.87 -1.62 12.79
CA PRO A 53 7.10 -2.93 12.17
C PRO A 53 5.82 -3.69 11.80
N ALA A 54 4.79 -3.61 12.63
CA ALA A 54 3.48 -4.23 12.35
C ALA A 54 2.80 -3.69 11.09
N ILE A 55 3.01 -2.41 10.75
CA ILE A 55 2.47 -1.82 9.52
C ILE A 55 3.27 -2.31 8.31
N ILE A 56 4.60 -2.41 8.44
CA ILE A 56 5.46 -2.98 7.39
C ILE A 56 5.06 -4.42 7.10
N GLU A 57 4.84 -5.23 8.15
CA GLU A 57 4.37 -6.62 8.04
C GLU A 57 3.02 -6.72 7.32
N ALA A 58 2.05 -5.88 7.69
CA ALA A 58 0.75 -5.85 7.03
C ALA A 58 0.85 -5.45 5.55
N THR A 59 1.68 -4.46 5.23
CA THR A 59 1.90 -3.98 3.85
C THR A 59 2.55 -5.03 2.97
N GLY A 60 3.51 -5.79 3.51
CA GLY A 60 4.22 -6.88 2.82
C GLY A 60 3.50 -8.24 2.89
N SER A 61 2.24 -8.28 3.27
CA SER A 61 1.49 -9.53 3.44
C SER A 61 0.95 -10.07 2.11
N VAL A 62 0.37 -11.28 2.16
CA VAL A 62 -0.27 -11.94 1.01
C VAL A 62 -1.48 -11.16 0.45
N LEU A 63 -1.99 -10.17 1.15
CA LEU A 63 -3.02 -9.26 0.63
C LEU A 63 -2.57 -8.55 -0.64
N THR A 64 -1.26 -8.35 -0.82
CA THR A 64 -0.65 -7.81 -2.04
C THR A 64 -1.03 -8.60 -3.30
N ASN A 65 -1.30 -9.90 -3.19
CA ASN A 65 -1.63 -10.76 -4.32
C ASN A 65 -3.08 -10.59 -4.79
N LYS A 66 -3.94 -9.93 -3.98
CA LYS A 66 -5.37 -9.89 -4.27
C LYS A 66 -5.75 -8.65 -5.08
N TYR A 67 -6.24 -8.90 -6.28
CA TYR A 67 -6.89 -7.86 -7.08
C TYR A 67 -8.32 -7.62 -6.57
N ALA A 68 -8.60 -6.39 -6.05
CA ALA A 68 -9.82 -6.06 -5.30
C ALA A 68 -10.49 -4.77 -5.81
N GLU A 69 -10.70 -4.69 -7.13
CA GLU A 69 -11.38 -3.57 -7.76
C GLU A 69 -12.83 -3.44 -7.28
N GLY A 70 -13.28 -2.22 -7.06
CA GLY A 70 -14.57 -1.90 -6.44
C GLY A 70 -14.42 -1.51 -4.98
N TYR A 71 -15.48 -1.68 -4.19
CA TYR A 71 -15.53 -1.34 -2.77
C TYR A 71 -15.94 -2.55 -1.91
N PRO A 72 -15.74 -2.53 -0.60
CA PRO A 72 -16.21 -3.60 0.29
C PRO A 72 -17.66 -3.97 0.00
N ALA A 73 -17.94 -5.27 -0.09
CA ALA A 73 -19.23 -5.86 -0.47
C ALA A 73 -19.76 -5.49 -1.86
N LYS A 74 -18.99 -4.74 -2.67
CA LYS A 74 -19.32 -4.34 -4.05
C LYS A 74 -18.11 -4.50 -4.97
N ARG A 75 -17.52 -5.68 -4.98
CA ARG A 75 -16.35 -6.01 -5.80
C ARG A 75 -16.75 -6.52 -7.18
N TYR A 76 -15.88 -6.30 -8.15
CA TYR A 76 -16.04 -6.86 -9.49
C TYR A 76 -15.60 -8.33 -9.57
N TYR A 77 -14.81 -8.81 -8.59
CA TYR A 77 -14.25 -10.16 -8.57
C TYR A 77 -14.51 -10.86 -7.23
N GLY A 78 -14.54 -12.18 -7.25
CA GLY A 78 -14.67 -13.02 -6.06
C GLY A 78 -13.38 -13.10 -5.24
N GLY A 79 -13.47 -13.72 -4.05
CA GLY A 79 -12.32 -13.95 -3.14
C GLY A 79 -11.85 -12.68 -2.41
N CYS A 80 -12.72 -11.71 -2.23
CA CYS A 80 -12.40 -10.42 -1.60
C CYS A 80 -12.83 -10.32 -0.13
N GLU A 81 -13.36 -11.38 0.44
CA GLU A 81 -13.88 -11.40 1.82
C GLU A 81 -12.88 -10.92 2.87
N HIS A 82 -11.60 -11.25 2.72
CA HIS A 82 -10.57 -10.85 3.67
C HIS A 82 -10.02 -9.43 3.41
N VAL A 83 -9.87 -9.04 2.15
CA VAL A 83 -9.48 -7.65 1.82
C VAL A 83 -10.61 -6.67 2.15
N ASP A 84 -11.87 -7.10 2.08
CA ASP A 84 -13.02 -6.31 2.51
C ASP A 84 -12.96 -6.00 4.00
N VAL A 85 -12.54 -6.96 4.82
CA VAL A 85 -12.32 -6.74 6.26
C VAL A 85 -11.22 -5.69 6.48
N ALA A 86 -10.08 -5.83 5.78
CA ALA A 86 -8.98 -4.87 5.91
C ALA A 86 -9.38 -3.46 5.51
N GLU A 87 -10.07 -3.29 4.37
CA GLU A 87 -10.52 -1.98 3.90
C GLU A 87 -11.61 -1.38 4.80
N THR A 88 -12.57 -2.19 5.25
CA THR A 88 -13.62 -1.74 6.16
C THR A 88 -13.03 -1.25 7.50
N LEU A 89 -12.10 -2.00 8.08
CA LEU A 89 -11.38 -1.59 9.29
C LEU A 89 -10.63 -0.28 9.09
N ALA A 90 -10.00 -0.09 7.94
CA ALA A 90 -9.29 1.16 7.62
C ALA A 90 -10.26 2.34 7.53
N ILE A 91 -11.40 2.16 6.87
CA ILE A 91 -12.47 3.18 6.78
C ILE A 91 -13.00 3.55 8.17
N ASP A 92 -13.36 2.56 8.97
CA ASP A 92 -13.95 2.79 10.29
C ASP A 92 -12.98 3.48 11.25
N ARG A 93 -11.70 3.06 11.21
CA ARG A 93 -10.64 3.68 12.02
C ARG A 93 -10.32 5.10 11.57
N ALA A 94 -10.31 5.38 10.27
CA ALA A 94 -10.15 6.74 9.75
C ALA A 94 -11.29 7.63 10.17
N LYS A 95 -12.54 7.16 10.08
CA LYS A 95 -13.73 7.89 10.56
C LYS A 95 -13.63 8.20 12.05
N LEU A 96 -13.24 7.22 12.86
CA LEU A 96 -13.08 7.41 14.30
C LEU A 96 -11.96 8.41 14.63
N LEU A 97 -10.81 8.28 13.97
CA LEU A 97 -9.64 9.13 14.23
C LEU A 97 -9.88 10.60 13.90
N PHE A 98 -10.58 10.87 12.80
CA PHE A 98 -10.82 12.23 12.32
C PHE A 98 -12.19 12.78 12.69
N GLY A 99 -13.04 12.01 13.38
CA GLY A 99 -14.43 12.40 13.65
C GLY A 99 -15.26 12.61 12.37
N ALA A 100 -14.90 11.88 11.29
CA ALA A 100 -15.50 12.04 9.99
C ALA A 100 -16.73 11.15 9.80
N GLU A 101 -17.72 11.65 9.09
CA GLU A 101 -18.92 10.86 8.73
C GLU A 101 -18.60 9.85 7.62
N TYR A 102 -17.73 10.23 6.68
CA TYR A 102 -17.29 9.39 5.55
C TYR A 102 -15.78 9.36 5.46
N ALA A 103 -15.24 8.24 4.94
CA ALA A 103 -13.84 8.10 4.62
C ALA A 103 -13.65 7.22 3.37
N ASN A 104 -12.70 7.57 2.53
CA ASN A 104 -12.23 6.74 1.43
C ASN A 104 -10.73 6.50 1.63
N VAL A 105 -10.33 5.24 1.72
CA VAL A 105 -8.96 4.83 2.01
C VAL A 105 -8.25 4.23 0.79
N GLN A 106 -8.86 4.31 -0.39
CA GLN A 106 -8.31 3.74 -1.62
C GLN A 106 -7.24 4.59 -2.33
N PRO A 107 -7.13 5.93 -2.15
CA PRO A 107 -6.04 6.68 -2.76
C PRO A 107 -4.68 6.09 -2.38
N HIS A 108 -3.83 5.84 -3.37
CA HIS A 108 -2.50 5.27 -3.14
C HIS A 108 -1.47 6.28 -2.63
N SER A 109 -1.80 7.58 -2.66
CA SER A 109 -0.91 8.66 -2.24
C SER A 109 -1.69 9.91 -1.85
N GLY A 110 -1.04 10.82 -1.10
CA GLY A 110 -1.59 12.15 -0.83
C GLY A 110 -1.88 12.95 -2.10
N SER A 111 -1.04 12.83 -3.12
CA SER A 111 -1.26 13.47 -4.42
C SER A 111 -2.55 12.99 -5.08
N GLN A 112 -2.82 11.69 -5.07
CA GLN A 112 -4.07 11.16 -5.61
C GLN A 112 -5.28 11.61 -4.79
N ALA A 113 -5.17 11.63 -3.45
CA ALA A 113 -6.23 12.11 -2.57
C ALA A 113 -6.56 13.59 -2.85
N ASN A 114 -5.54 14.45 -2.94
CA ASN A 114 -5.71 15.86 -3.29
C ASN A 114 -6.35 16.03 -4.67
N THR A 115 -5.88 15.28 -5.66
CA THR A 115 -6.45 15.32 -7.02
C THR A 115 -7.92 14.92 -7.02
N ALA A 116 -8.31 13.91 -6.26
CA ALA A 116 -9.70 13.51 -6.11
C ALA A 116 -10.57 14.64 -5.52
N VAL A 117 -10.06 15.37 -4.54
CA VAL A 117 -10.74 16.54 -3.97
C VAL A 117 -10.88 17.66 -5.02
N TYR A 118 -9.82 17.94 -5.77
CA TYR A 118 -9.90 18.96 -6.84
C TYR A 118 -10.96 18.60 -7.88
N PHE A 119 -11.00 17.35 -8.34
CA PHE A 119 -12.03 16.91 -9.29
C PHE A 119 -13.46 16.93 -8.71
N ALA A 120 -13.62 16.72 -7.42
CA ALA A 120 -14.91 16.77 -6.77
C ALA A 120 -15.43 18.21 -6.56
N MET A 121 -14.53 19.17 -6.32
CA MET A 121 -14.87 20.50 -5.84
C MET A 121 -14.75 21.61 -6.89
N LEU A 122 -13.94 21.40 -7.94
CA LEU A 122 -13.51 22.46 -8.85
C LEU A 122 -13.85 22.13 -10.31
N GLN A 123 -14.05 23.20 -11.08
CA GLN A 123 -14.13 23.13 -12.53
C GLN A 123 -12.83 23.65 -13.17
N PRO A 124 -12.52 23.25 -14.41
CA PRO A 124 -11.38 23.82 -15.13
C PRO A 124 -11.41 25.34 -15.16
N LYS A 125 -10.30 25.97 -14.74
CA LYS A 125 -10.10 27.42 -14.60
C LYS A 125 -10.57 28.02 -13.26
N ASP A 126 -11.10 27.26 -12.34
CA ASP A 126 -11.32 27.76 -10.98
C ASP A 126 -9.99 28.13 -10.32
N LYS A 127 -10.04 29.15 -9.46
CA LYS A 127 -8.85 29.67 -8.79
C LYS A 127 -8.62 28.95 -7.47
N ILE A 128 -7.37 28.50 -7.26
CA ILE A 128 -6.93 27.92 -6.00
C ILE A 128 -5.90 28.85 -5.36
N LEU A 129 -6.08 29.16 -4.09
CA LEU A 129 -5.07 29.87 -3.30
C LEU A 129 -4.21 28.84 -2.58
N THR A 130 -2.91 28.84 -2.86
CA THR A 130 -1.93 27.90 -2.28
C THR A 130 -0.65 28.62 -1.86
N MET A 131 0.16 27.98 -1.03
CA MET A 131 1.52 28.43 -0.76
C MET A 131 2.43 28.08 -1.94
N ARG A 132 3.39 28.94 -2.22
CA ARG A 132 4.46 28.62 -3.20
C ARG A 132 5.36 27.52 -2.63
N LEU A 133 5.95 26.72 -3.52
CA LEU A 133 6.87 25.65 -3.14
C LEU A 133 7.98 26.13 -2.20
N GLN A 134 8.57 27.31 -2.49
CA GLN A 134 9.65 27.92 -1.71
C GLN A 134 9.20 28.35 -0.29
N ASP A 135 7.90 28.55 -0.10
CA ASP A 135 7.31 28.94 1.18
C ASP A 135 6.71 27.74 1.94
N GLY A 136 7.01 26.52 1.52
CA GLY A 136 6.52 25.27 2.12
C GLY A 136 5.31 24.66 1.42
N GLY A 137 4.95 25.11 0.23
CA GLY A 137 3.89 24.51 -0.58
C GLY A 137 4.27 23.14 -1.13
N HIS A 138 3.27 22.33 -1.47
CA HIS A 138 3.44 21.03 -2.08
C HIS A 138 3.43 21.13 -3.62
N LEU A 139 4.07 20.16 -4.29
CA LEU A 139 4.15 20.11 -5.76
C LEU A 139 2.83 19.70 -6.45
N THR A 140 1.90 19.13 -5.71
CA THR A 140 0.63 18.64 -6.26
C THR A 140 -0.35 19.78 -6.48
#